data_5c83671c647f8408f9030bca89ec3093
#
_entry.id   5c83671c647f8408f9030bca89ec3093
#
_cell.length_a   1.000
_cell.length_b   1.000
_cell.length_c   1.000
_cell.angle_alpha   90.00
_cell.angle_beta   90.00
_cell.angle_gamma   90.00
#
_symmetry.space_group_name_H-M   'P 1'
#
loop_
_entity.id
_entity.type
_entity.pdbx_description
1 polymer ?
#
loop_
_entity_poly.entity_id
_entity_poly.type
_entity_poly.pdbx_seq_one_letter_code
_entity_poly.pdbx_strand_id
1 'polypeptide(L)'
;MATIKPFKGIRPPKNLVEKVESRPYDVLDSEEARAEAAGNEMSLYHIIKPEIDFEEGTSEYDPRVYDKAAENFKMFQEKGWLTQDAQDCYYIYAQTMNGKTQYGLVVGAFVEDYLNGVIKKHELTRRDKEEDRMKHVRVCDANIEPVFFAYPDNDVLNELIARYVATEPAYDFIAPIDGFGHKLWVISDEKDIDTVTKEFAEMPALYIADGHHRSAAAALVGAEKAKQNPNHRGDEEYNYFMAVCFPASQLTVLDYNRVVKDLNGMTSEQFLEALTKNFVVENKGSEIYKPAKLHEFSLYLDGIWYALTAKQGTYDDTDPIGVLDVDISSRLIIDELLGIKDLRSDKRIDFVGGLRGLAELKRRVDSGEMRMALALYPVSMKQIMDIADSGNIMPPKATWFEPKLRSGLVIHKLS
;
A
#
# COMPACT_ATOMS: atom_id res chain seq x y z
N MET A 1 12.77 18.94 4.80
CA MET A 1 11.41 19.45 4.90
C MET A 1 10.69 19.02 3.64
N ALA A 2 9.44 18.57 3.77
CA ALA A 2 8.72 17.99 2.65
C ALA A 2 8.18 19.07 1.70
N THR A 3 8.39 18.88 0.40
CA THR A 3 7.94 19.79 -0.64
C THR A 3 6.76 19.17 -1.40
N ILE A 4 5.66 19.90 -1.46
CA ILE A 4 4.48 19.48 -2.21
C ILE A 4 3.98 20.60 -3.13
N LYS A 5 3.18 20.24 -4.13
CA LYS A 5 2.59 21.17 -5.09
C LYS A 5 1.12 20.79 -5.38
N PRO A 6 0.20 21.77 -5.51
CA PRO A 6 -1.10 21.52 -6.10
C PRO A 6 -0.94 21.27 -7.60
N PHE A 7 -1.88 20.57 -8.22
CA PHE A 7 -1.83 20.24 -9.63
C PHE A 7 -3.24 20.18 -10.27
N LYS A 8 -3.31 20.27 -11.58
CA LYS A 8 -4.55 20.12 -12.34
C LYS A 8 -4.89 18.65 -12.50
N GLY A 9 -5.63 18.10 -11.53
CA GLY A 9 -6.02 16.69 -11.55
C GLY A 9 -6.87 16.34 -12.78
N ILE A 10 -6.56 15.20 -13.39
CA ILE A 10 -7.45 14.58 -14.38
C ILE A 10 -8.32 13.60 -13.62
N ARG A 11 -9.65 13.78 -13.75
CA ARG A 11 -10.62 12.99 -12.95
C ARG A 11 -11.93 12.78 -13.67
N PRO A 12 -12.70 11.73 -13.32
CA PRO A 12 -13.99 11.46 -13.94
C PRO A 12 -15.03 12.52 -13.54
N PRO A 13 -16.03 12.82 -14.41
CA PRO A 13 -17.25 13.48 -14.00
C PRO A 13 -17.95 12.73 -12.85
N LYS A 14 -18.65 13.47 -11.96
CA LYS A 14 -19.30 12.92 -10.75
C LYS A 14 -20.17 11.68 -11.04
N ASN A 15 -20.90 11.69 -12.13
CA ASN A 15 -21.79 10.58 -12.52
C ASN A 15 -21.09 9.38 -13.16
N LEU A 16 -19.77 9.47 -13.38
CA LEU A 16 -18.97 8.38 -13.98
C LEU A 16 -17.95 7.77 -13.01
N VAL A 17 -17.70 8.39 -11.85
CA VAL A 17 -16.65 7.99 -10.94
C VAL A 17 -16.72 6.51 -10.54
N GLU A 18 -17.90 5.99 -10.22
CA GLU A 18 -18.12 4.58 -9.85
C GLU A 18 -17.85 3.59 -11.00
N LYS A 19 -17.90 4.06 -12.25
CA LYS A 19 -17.58 3.26 -13.43
C LYS A 19 -16.10 3.30 -13.78
N VAL A 20 -15.43 4.39 -13.44
CA VAL A 20 -14.01 4.61 -13.76
C VAL A 20 -13.11 4.04 -12.67
N GLU A 21 -13.46 4.26 -11.39
CA GLU A 21 -12.61 3.84 -10.27
C GLU A 21 -12.28 2.35 -10.31
N SER A 22 -11.11 2.00 -9.77
CA SER A 22 -10.69 0.60 -9.66
C SER A 22 -9.80 0.38 -8.44
N ARG A 23 -9.63 -0.88 -8.05
CA ARG A 23 -8.56 -1.27 -7.12
C ARG A 23 -7.20 -1.05 -7.78
N PRO A 24 -6.10 -0.88 -6.99
CA PRO A 24 -4.76 -0.73 -7.55
C PRO A 24 -4.32 -2.02 -8.28
N TYR A 25 -3.43 -1.85 -9.25
CA TYR A 25 -3.00 -2.92 -10.18
C TYR A 25 -2.38 -4.14 -9.50
N ASP A 26 -1.80 -3.95 -8.30
CA ASP A 26 -0.99 -4.94 -7.58
C ASP A 26 -1.77 -5.80 -6.57
N VAL A 27 -3.09 -5.59 -6.45
CA VAL A 27 -3.95 -6.36 -5.53
C VAL A 27 -4.79 -7.42 -6.22
N LEU A 28 -4.70 -7.53 -7.55
CA LEU A 28 -5.45 -8.49 -8.35
C LEU A 28 -4.62 -8.98 -9.55
N ASP A 29 -4.89 -10.18 -10.00
CA ASP A 29 -4.29 -10.70 -11.22
C ASP A 29 -5.06 -10.22 -12.48
N SER A 30 -4.59 -10.64 -13.67
CA SER A 30 -5.20 -10.21 -14.93
C SER A 30 -6.57 -10.85 -15.20
N GLU A 31 -6.83 -12.04 -14.68
CA GLU A 31 -8.13 -12.71 -14.81
C GLU A 31 -9.18 -12.02 -13.92
N GLU A 32 -8.82 -11.71 -12.68
CA GLU A 32 -9.65 -10.94 -11.76
C GLU A 32 -9.96 -9.54 -12.33
N ALA A 33 -8.96 -8.84 -12.89
CA ALA A 33 -9.15 -7.53 -13.52
C ALA A 33 -10.10 -7.60 -14.72
N ARG A 34 -9.96 -8.63 -15.57
CA ARG A 34 -10.85 -8.88 -16.71
C ARG A 34 -12.28 -9.14 -16.26
N ALA A 35 -12.45 -9.91 -15.20
CA ALA A 35 -13.78 -10.21 -14.64
C ALA A 35 -14.44 -8.95 -14.05
N GLU A 36 -13.68 -8.11 -13.33
CA GLU A 36 -14.20 -6.86 -12.76
C GLU A 36 -14.50 -5.79 -13.81
N ALA A 37 -13.72 -5.72 -14.89
CA ALA A 37 -13.97 -4.80 -16.00
C ALA A 37 -15.06 -5.28 -16.98
N ALA A 38 -15.56 -6.52 -16.84
CA ALA A 38 -16.48 -7.12 -17.81
C ALA A 38 -17.74 -6.27 -18.03
N GLY A 39 -17.96 -5.86 -19.28
CA GLY A 39 -19.09 -5.00 -19.67
C GLY A 39 -18.96 -3.51 -19.26
N ASN A 40 -17.83 -3.08 -18.76
CA ASN A 40 -17.56 -1.70 -18.38
C ASN A 40 -16.35 -1.14 -19.14
N GLU A 41 -16.58 -0.53 -20.31
CA GLU A 41 -15.55 0.11 -21.12
C GLU A 41 -14.85 1.31 -20.44
N MET A 42 -15.43 1.84 -19.35
CA MET A 42 -14.89 2.98 -18.60
C MET A 42 -14.02 2.56 -17.44
N SER A 43 -13.90 1.26 -17.16
CA SER A 43 -13.07 0.77 -16.03
C SER A 43 -11.62 1.20 -16.23
N LEU A 44 -11.01 1.76 -15.18
CA LEU A 44 -9.60 2.16 -15.22
C LEU A 44 -8.66 0.98 -15.45
N TYR A 45 -9.12 -0.25 -15.22
CA TYR A 45 -8.33 -1.45 -15.54
C TYR A 45 -7.86 -1.50 -16.98
N HIS A 46 -8.63 -0.94 -17.93
CA HIS A 46 -8.18 -0.79 -19.32
C HIS A 46 -6.93 0.09 -19.47
N ILE A 47 -6.58 0.90 -18.46
CA ILE A 47 -5.37 1.72 -18.46
C ILE A 47 -4.28 1.12 -17.58
N ILE A 48 -4.61 0.61 -16.37
CA ILE A 48 -3.61 0.14 -15.41
C ILE A 48 -3.28 -1.35 -15.53
N LYS A 49 -4.15 -2.13 -16.18
CA LYS A 49 -3.99 -3.55 -16.52
C LYS A 49 -4.45 -3.84 -17.97
N PRO A 50 -3.86 -3.12 -18.96
CA PRO A 50 -4.37 -3.12 -20.34
C PRO A 50 -4.21 -4.47 -21.06
N GLU A 51 -3.50 -5.44 -20.48
CA GLU A 51 -3.47 -6.82 -20.96
C GLU A 51 -4.87 -7.47 -20.99
N ILE A 52 -5.85 -6.93 -20.26
CA ILE A 52 -7.24 -7.40 -20.32
C ILE A 52 -7.92 -7.14 -21.66
N ASP A 53 -7.40 -6.24 -22.47
CA ASP A 53 -7.89 -5.91 -23.80
C ASP A 53 -7.34 -6.84 -24.90
N PHE A 54 -6.47 -7.77 -24.53
CA PHE A 54 -5.88 -8.77 -25.43
C PHE A 54 -6.41 -10.18 -25.13
N GLU A 55 -5.95 -11.16 -25.89
CA GLU A 55 -6.27 -12.56 -25.67
C GLU A 55 -5.82 -13.03 -24.28
N GLU A 56 -6.58 -13.96 -23.68
CA GLU A 56 -6.22 -14.56 -22.40
C GLU A 56 -4.81 -15.17 -22.45
N GLY A 57 -4.05 -14.97 -21.36
CA GLY A 57 -2.66 -15.40 -21.29
C GLY A 57 -1.64 -14.42 -21.89
N THR A 58 -2.08 -13.27 -22.43
CA THR A 58 -1.17 -12.18 -22.81
C THR A 58 -0.43 -11.69 -21.56
N SER A 59 0.90 -11.65 -21.65
CA SER A 59 1.75 -11.19 -20.55
C SER A 59 1.51 -9.70 -20.23
N GLU A 60 1.39 -9.35 -18.96
CA GLU A 60 1.37 -7.94 -18.50
C GLU A 60 2.62 -7.14 -18.93
N TYR A 61 3.70 -7.82 -19.33
CA TYR A 61 4.96 -7.23 -19.78
C TYR A 61 5.12 -7.18 -21.32
N ASP A 62 4.11 -7.61 -22.08
CA ASP A 62 4.14 -7.49 -23.55
C ASP A 62 4.22 -6.00 -23.96
N PRO A 63 5.13 -5.61 -24.85
CA PRO A 63 5.26 -4.21 -25.28
C PRO A 63 3.94 -3.57 -25.74
N ARG A 64 3.08 -4.34 -26.42
CA ARG A 64 1.77 -3.87 -26.91
C ARG A 64 0.83 -3.43 -25.80
N VAL A 65 0.99 -4.00 -24.60
CA VAL A 65 0.19 -3.68 -23.42
C VAL A 65 0.43 -2.22 -22.98
N TYR A 66 1.68 -1.76 -23.02
CA TYR A 66 2.01 -0.37 -22.68
C TYR A 66 1.47 0.62 -23.71
N ASP A 67 1.58 0.31 -25.01
CA ASP A 67 0.99 1.15 -26.07
C ASP A 67 -0.51 1.25 -25.88
N LYS A 68 -1.17 0.14 -25.50
CA LYS A 68 -2.61 0.10 -25.22
C LYS A 68 -3.00 0.96 -24.02
N ALA A 69 -2.18 0.99 -22.95
CA ALA A 69 -2.39 1.91 -21.83
C ALA A 69 -2.46 3.35 -22.26
N ALA A 70 -1.50 3.79 -23.10
CA ALA A 70 -1.45 5.15 -23.62
C ALA A 70 -2.64 5.48 -24.54
N GLU A 71 -3.01 4.56 -25.44
CA GLU A 71 -4.21 4.68 -26.28
C GLU A 71 -5.48 4.84 -25.46
N ASN A 72 -5.68 3.97 -24.47
CA ASN A 72 -6.86 3.99 -23.60
C ASN A 72 -6.90 5.27 -22.77
N PHE A 73 -5.78 5.71 -22.20
CA PHE A 73 -5.74 6.96 -21.43
C PHE A 73 -6.09 8.18 -22.28
N LYS A 74 -5.62 8.23 -23.52
CA LYS A 74 -6.00 9.28 -24.49
C LYS A 74 -7.49 9.19 -24.84
N MET A 75 -7.98 7.99 -25.17
CA MET A 75 -9.39 7.74 -25.51
C MET A 75 -10.34 8.15 -24.37
N PHE A 76 -10.00 7.85 -23.12
CA PHE A 76 -10.81 8.24 -21.96
C PHE A 76 -10.97 9.75 -21.85
N GLN A 77 -9.92 10.51 -22.16
CA GLN A 77 -9.97 11.98 -22.18
C GLN A 77 -10.80 12.48 -23.40
N GLU A 78 -10.61 11.92 -24.58
CA GLU A 78 -11.35 12.29 -25.80
C GLU A 78 -12.85 12.01 -25.68
N LYS A 79 -13.23 10.93 -24.96
CA LYS A 79 -14.64 10.59 -24.68
C LYS A 79 -15.23 11.38 -23.50
N GLY A 80 -14.44 12.19 -22.81
CA GLY A 80 -14.87 12.94 -21.63
C GLY A 80 -15.15 12.07 -20.41
N TRP A 81 -14.64 10.83 -20.38
CA TRP A 81 -14.69 9.96 -19.19
C TRP A 81 -13.70 10.41 -18.13
N LEU A 82 -12.67 11.10 -18.55
CA LEU A 82 -11.70 11.80 -17.72
C LEU A 82 -11.56 13.24 -18.22
N THR A 83 -11.61 14.20 -17.30
CA THR A 83 -11.50 15.63 -17.61
C THR A 83 -10.49 16.29 -16.68
N GLN A 84 -9.70 17.24 -17.20
CA GLN A 84 -8.71 17.95 -16.40
C GLN A 84 -9.35 19.15 -15.69
N ASP A 85 -9.02 19.35 -14.41
CA ASP A 85 -9.43 20.55 -13.68
C ASP A 85 -8.82 21.83 -14.27
N ALA A 86 -9.57 22.92 -14.19
CA ALA A 86 -9.17 24.19 -14.81
C ALA A 86 -8.00 24.87 -14.10
N GLN A 87 -7.81 24.61 -12.80
CA GLN A 87 -6.79 25.21 -11.95
C GLN A 87 -6.10 24.17 -11.10
N ASP A 88 -4.95 24.55 -10.54
CA ASP A 88 -4.20 23.70 -9.63
C ASP A 88 -4.96 23.56 -8.29
N CYS A 89 -5.11 22.33 -7.82
CA CYS A 89 -5.85 21.98 -6.62
C CYS A 89 -5.07 20.96 -5.76
N TYR A 90 -5.35 20.95 -4.47
CA TYR A 90 -5.22 19.75 -3.65
C TYR A 90 -6.59 19.07 -3.53
N TYR A 91 -6.60 17.83 -3.07
CA TYR A 91 -7.86 17.13 -2.84
C TYR A 91 -7.82 16.44 -1.48
N ILE A 92 -8.99 16.36 -0.83
CA ILE A 92 -9.16 15.52 0.35
C ILE A 92 -9.80 14.23 -0.11
N TYR A 93 -9.17 13.11 0.18
CA TYR A 93 -9.71 11.78 -0.10
C TYR A 93 -10.00 11.04 1.18
N ALA A 94 -11.27 10.69 1.40
CA ALA A 94 -11.71 9.93 2.54
C ALA A 94 -12.02 8.48 2.15
N GLN A 95 -11.58 7.55 2.99
CA GLN A 95 -11.85 6.13 2.87
C GLN A 95 -12.52 5.63 4.15
N THR A 96 -13.64 4.93 4.01
CA THR A 96 -14.38 4.35 5.13
C THR A 96 -14.39 2.82 5.04
N MET A 97 -13.86 2.16 6.06
CA MET A 97 -13.86 0.71 6.22
C MET A 97 -14.29 0.34 7.64
N ASN A 98 -15.24 -0.57 7.78
CA ASN A 98 -15.72 -1.04 9.09
C ASN A 98 -16.12 0.09 10.05
N GLY A 99 -16.75 1.16 9.54
CA GLY A 99 -17.20 2.31 10.33
C GLY A 99 -16.10 3.31 10.73
N LYS A 100 -14.82 3.05 10.38
CA LYS A 100 -13.72 3.99 10.58
C LYS A 100 -13.43 4.71 9.27
N THR A 101 -13.34 6.04 9.32
CA THR A 101 -12.95 6.88 8.18
C THR A 101 -11.55 7.46 8.40
N GLN A 102 -10.72 7.42 7.38
CA GLN A 102 -9.42 8.10 7.33
C GLN A 102 -9.44 9.14 6.20
N TYR A 103 -8.78 10.28 6.43
CA TYR A 103 -8.77 11.42 5.51
C TYR A 103 -7.34 11.73 5.09
N GLY A 104 -7.06 11.67 3.78
CA GLY A 104 -5.77 11.99 3.21
C GLY A 104 -5.83 13.18 2.27
N LEU A 105 -4.70 13.86 2.13
CA LEU A 105 -4.49 14.95 1.17
C LEU A 105 -3.82 14.40 -0.08
N VAL A 106 -4.46 14.58 -1.26
CA VAL A 106 -3.87 14.25 -2.56
C VAL A 106 -3.02 15.42 -2.99
N VAL A 107 -1.74 15.18 -3.21
CA VAL A 107 -0.72 16.21 -3.49
C VAL A 107 0.24 15.74 -4.57
N GLY A 108 0.91 16.66 -5.26
CA GLY A 108 2.14 16.38 -5.99
C GLY A 108 3.31 16.39 -5.01
N ALA A 109 3.90 15.24 -4.73
CA ALA A 109 5.08 15.10 -3.87
C ALA A 109 6.36 15.28 -4.69
N PHE A 110 7.36 16.00 -4.17
CA PHE A 110 8.55 16.37 -4.91
C PHE A 110 9.48 15.18 -5.16
N VAL A 111 9.90 14.98 -6.38
CA VAL A 111 10.79 13.90 -6.81
C VAL A 111 12.11 13.92 -6.05
N GLU A 112 12.69 15.10 -5.88
CA GLU A 112 13.97 15.24 -5.19
C GLU A 112 13.89 14.85 -3.71
N ASP A 113 12.74 15.06 -3.06
CA ASP A 113 12.51 14.61 -1.68
C ASP A 113 12.55 13.08 -1.55
N TYR A 114 12.12 12.36 -2.58
CA TYR A 114 12.28 10.90 -2.65
C TYR A 114 13.75 10.50 -2.84
N LEU A 115 14.48 11.18 -3.72
CA LEU A 115 15.88 10.87 -4.02
C LEU A 115 16.78 11.20 -2.84
N ASN A 116 16.51 12.29 -2.11
CA ASN A 116 17.30 12.76 -0.97
C ASN A 116 16.86 12.17 0.39
N GLY A 117 15.84 11.31 0.41
CA GLY A 117 15.39 10.63 1.62
C GLY A 117 14.58 11.48 2.59
N VAL A 118 13.99 12.61 2.16
CA VAL A 118 12.92 13.30 2.89
C VAL A 118 11.65 12.47 2.85
N ILE A 119 11.35 11.81 1.71
CA ILE A 119 10.34 10.75 1.63
C ILE A 119 11.02 9.45 2.03
N LYS A 120 10.68 8.97 3.22
CA LYS A 120 11.28 7.82 3.89
C LYS A 120 10.71 6.51 3.38
N LYS A 121 11.59 5.52 3.21
CA LYS A 121 11.29 4.16 2.74
C LYS A 121 11.52 3.17 3.86
N HIS A 122 10.70 2.13 3.93
CA HIS A 122 10.89 1.01 4.85
C HIS A 122 10.93 -0.36 4.14
N GLU A 123 10.82 -0.38 2.80
CA GLU A 123 10.87 -1.59 1.99
C GLU A 123 11.75 -1.39 0.76
N LEU A 124 12.47 -2.46 0.35
CA LEU A 124 13.23 -2.48 -0.90
C LEU A 124 12.32 -2.80 -2.08
N THR A 125 12.52 -2.07 -3.15
CA THR A 125 11.83 -2.32 -4.41
C THR A 125 12.49 -3.43 -5.22
N ARG A 126 11.71 -4.13 -6.03
CA ARG A 126 12.20 -5.10 -7.01
C ARG A 126 12.39 -4.41 -8.36
N ARG A 127 13.55 -4.58 -8.96
CA ARG A 127 13.93 -3.91 -10.21
C ARG A 127 12.98 -4.23 -11.37
N ASP A 128 12.52 -5.48 -11.49
CA ASP A 128 11.57 -5.89 -12.53
C ASP A 128 10.23 -5.13 -12.42
N LYS A 129 9.72 -4.95 -11.21
CA LYS A 129 8.49 -4.20 -10.95
C LYS A 129 8.68 -2.68 -11.10
N GLU A 130 9.85 -2.16 -10.72
CA GLU A 130 10.20 -0.77 -10.97
C GLU A 130 10.21 -0.45 -12.47
N GLU A 131 10.94 -1.24 -13.26
CA GLU A 131 11.04 -1.05 -14.71
C GLU A 131 9.68 -1.14 -15.42
N ASP A 132 8.82 -2.06 -14.99
CA ASP A 132 7.46 -2.19 -15.46
C ASP A 132 6.66 -0.90 -15.22
N ARG A 133 6.62 -0.41 -13.98
CA ARG A 133 5.90 0.83 -13.65
C ARG A 133 6.52 2.06 -14.31
N MET A 134 7.86 2.13 -14.45
CA MET A 134 8.52 3.21 -15.20
C MET A 134 8.08 3.25 -16.66
N LYS A 135 7.97 2.08 -17.33
CA LYS A 135 7.43 2.04 -18.70
C LYS A 135 6.02 2.59 -18.76
N HIS A 136 5.15 2.14 -17.86
CA HIS A 136 3.76 2.60 -17.79
C HIS A 136 3.66 4.12 -17.59
N VAL A 137 4.42 4.68 -16.64
CA VAL A 137 4.48 6.14 -16.40
C VAL A 137 4.99 6.90 -17.62
N ARG A 138 6.03 6.39 -18.31
CA ARG A 138 6.57 7.03 -19.52
C ARG A 138 5.57 7.08 -20.66
N VAL A 139 4.86 5.98 -20.94
CA VAL A 139 3.94 5.92 -22.10
C VAL A 139 2.65 6.70 -21.85
N CYS A 140 2.13 6.70 -20.62
CA CYS A 140 0.96 7.48 -20.25
C CYS A 140 1.29 8.96 -20.03
N ASP A 141 2.56 9.30 -19.81
CA ASP A 141 3.00 10.64 -19.40
C ASP A 141 2.23 11.16 -18.17
N ALA A 142 1.93 10.25 -17.24
CA ALA A 142 1.09 10.54 -16.08
C ALA A 142 1.34 9.54 -14.93
N ASN A 143 1.08 9.98 -13.71
CA ASN A 143 0.87 9.11 -12.57
C ASN A 143 -0.61 8.73 -12.52
N ILE A 144 -0.96 7.57 -13.10
CA ILE A 144 -2.35 7.09 -13.18
C ILE A 144 -2.85 6.64 -11.80
N GLU A 145 -1.96 6.05 -11.00
CA GLU A 145 -2.27 5.51 -9.68
C GLU A 145 -1.54 6.29 -8.60
N PRO A 146 -2.21 6.62 -7.48
CA PRO A 146 -1.58 7.33 -6.38
C PRO A 146 -0.63 6.43 -5.59
N VAL A 147 0.32 7.03 -4.89
CA VAL A 147 1.09 6.39 -3.82
C VAL A 147 0.54 6.78 -2.46
N PHE A 148 0.73 5.94 -1.47
CA PHE A 148 0.15 6.09 -0.14
C PHE A 148 1.23 6.48 0.86
N PHE A 149 1.13 7.71 1.41
CA PHE A 149 2.08 8.24 2.38
C PHE A 149 1.41 8.50 3.73
N ALA A 150 2.24 8.47 4.77
CA ALA A 150 1.90 8.99 6.09
C ALA A 150 2.71 10.24 6.38
N TYR A 151 2.12 11.16 7.18
CA TYR A 151 2.81 12.31 7.75
C TYR A 151 2.56 12.40 9.26
N PRO A 152 3.47 13.04 10.05
CA PRO A 152 3.23 13.34 11.46
C PRO A 152 1.95 14.17 11.64
N ASP A 153 1.15 13.85 12.63
CA ASP A 153 -0.13 14.56 12.84
C ASP A 153 0.06 16.07 12.93
N ASN A 154 -0.88 16.82 12.33
CA ASN A 154 -0.86 18.27 12.26
C ASN A 154 -2.28 18.84 12.49
N ASP A 155 -2.44 19.63 13.54
CA ASP A 155 -3.74 20.14 13.95
C ASP A 155 -4.32 21.16 12.95
N VAL A 156 -3.47 21.97 12.29
CA VAL A 156 -3.91 22.95 11.29
C VAL A 156 -4.51 22.25 10.08
N LEU A 157 -3.86 21.18 9.61
CA LEU A 157 -4.39 20.35 8.51
C LEU A 157 -5.66 19.60 8.94
N ASN A 158 -5.72 19.10 10.16
CA ASN A 158 -6.91 18.43 10.68
C ASN A 158 -8.11 19.39 10.71
N GLU A 159 -7.93 20.63 11.17
CA GLU A 159 -8.97 21.67 11.17
C GLU A 159 -9.40 22.05 9.76
N LEU A 160 -8.45 22.20 8.83
CA LEU A 160 -8.75 22.47 7.43
C LEU A 160 -9.58 21.33 6.83
N ILE A 161 -9.16 20.08 6.99
CA ILE A 161 -9.90 18.90 6.52
C ILE A 161 -11.31 18.87 7.11
N ALA A 162 -11.47 19.12 8.42
CA ALA A 162 -12.77 19.13 9.08
C ALA A 162 -13.73 20.18 8.48
N ARG A 163 -13.25 21.36 8.07
CA ARG A 163 -14.05 22.38 7.39
C ARG A 163 -14.59 21.87 6.05
N TYR A 164 -13.76 21.24 5.24
CA TYR A 164 -14.17 20.69 3.95
C TYR A 164 -15.13 19.50 4.09
N VAL A 165 -14.89 18.63 5.04
CA VAL A 165 -15.73 17.44 5.31
C VAL A 165 -17.16 17.84 5.73
N ALA A 166 -17.35 19.04 6.30
CA ALA A 166 -18.66 19.60 6.61
C ALA A 166 -19.43 20.10 5.37
N THR A 167 -18.82 20.10 4.19
CA THR A 167 -19.43 20.54 2.92
C THR A 167 -19.80 19.33 2.05
N GLU A 168 -20.54 19.57 0.96
CA GLU A 168 -20.87 18.53 -0.03
C GLU A 168 -19.60 18.07 -0.76
N PRO A 169 -19.29 16.76 -0.82
CA PRO A 169 -18.14 16.23 -1.53
C PRO A 169 -18.38 16.26 -3.08
N ALA A 170 -17.29 16.37 -3.82
CA ALA A 170 -17.30 16.17 -5.26
C ALA A 170 -17.68 14.73 -5.62
N TYR A 171 -17.18 13.74 -4.85
CA TYR A 171 -17.57 12.33 -4.94
C TYR A 171 -18.03 11.81 -3.59
N ASP A 172 -19.04 10.94 -3.61
CA ASP A 172 -19.53 10.18 -2.46
C ASP A 172 -20.15 8.88 -2.96
N PHE A 173 -19.46 7.75 -2.77
CA PHE A 173 -19.93 6.46 -3.24
C PHE A 173 -19.40 5.32 -2.36
N ILE A 174 -20.04 4.15 -2.51
CA ILE A 174 -19.62 2.90 -1.89
C ILE A 174 -19.17 1.98 -3.03
N ALA A 175 -17.91 1.55 -3.01
CA ALA A 175 -17.38 0.65 -4.02
C ALA A 175 -18.06 -0.72 -3.94
N PRO A 176 -18.66 -1.22 -5.04
CA PRO A 176 -19.48 -2.43 -5.00
C PRO A 176 -18.67 -3.71 -4.71
N ILE A 177 -17.37 -3.69 -5.02
CA ILE A 177 -16.52 -4.89 -4.89
C ILE A 177 -16.18 -5.26 -3.44
N ASP A 178 -16.06 -4.28 -2.56
CA ASP A 178 -15.63 -4.49 -1.17
C ASP A 178 -16.52 -3.78 -0.13
N GLY A 179 -17.46 -2.95 -0.58
CA GLY A 179 -18.37 -2.21 0.30
C GLY A 179 -17.71 -1.04 1.04
N PHE A 180 -16.51 -0.62 0.65
CA PHE A 180 -15.84 0.52 1.27
C PHE A 180 -16.38 1.85 0.73
N GLY A 181 -16.47 2.84 1.63
CA GLY A 181 -16.93 4.18 1.28
C GLY A 181 -15.76 5.04 0.80
N HIS A 182 -16.02 5.85 -0.23
CA HIS A 182 -15.04 6.77 -0.81
C HIS A 182 -15.67 8.15 -1.02
N LYS A 183 -14.98 9.20 -0.52
CA LYS A 183 -15.39 10.58 -0.75
C LYS A 183 -14.21 11.43 -1.17
N LEU A 184 -14.48 12.45 -1.98
CA LEU A 184 -13.46 13.39 -2.45
C LEU A 184 -13.97 14.82 -2.35
N TRP A 185 -13.15 15.74 -1.85
CA TRP A 185 -13.35 17.18 -1.88
C TRP A 185 -12.21 17.85 -2.64
N VAL A 186 -12.49 18.96 -3.30
CA VAL A 186 -11.51 19.75 -4.06
C VAL A 186 -11.12 20.98 -3.23
N ILE A 187 -9.85 21.16 -2.96
CA ILE A 187 -9.29 22.37 -2.35
C ILE A 187 -8.77 23.28 -3.46
N SER A 188 -9.54 24.30 -3.78
CA SER A 188 -9.23 25.28 -4.83
C SER A 188 -9.13 26.72 -4.32
N ASP A 189 -9.40 26.97 -3.04
CA ASP A 189 -9.20 28.27 -2.41
C ASP A 189 -7.69 28.54 -2.21
N GLU A 190 -7.20 29.66 -2.68
CA GLU A 190 -5.77 30.01 -2.66
C GLU A 190 -5.19 30.02 -1.24
N LYS A 191 -5.94 30.50 -0.24
CA LYS A 191 -5.46 30.54 1.16
C LYS A 191 -5.34 29.15 1.76
N ASP A 192 -6.27 28.25 1.40
CA ASP A 192 -6.22 26.87 1.86
C ASP A 192 -5.10 26.11 1.16
N ILE A 193 -4.84 26.36 -0.13
CA ILE A 193 -3.70 25.83 -0.88
C ILE A 193 -2.40 26.30 -0.22
N ASP A 194 -2.26 27.60 0.08
CA ASP A 194 -1.08 28.15 0.75
C ASP A 194 -0.87 27.53 2.15
N THR A 195 -1.98 27.35 2.90
CA THR A 195 -1.93 26.69 4.21
C THR A 195 -1.41 25.28 4.11
N VAL A 196 -1.98 24.45 3.22
CA VAL A 196 -1.55 23.06 3.02
C VAL A 196 -0.05 23.03 2.62
N THR A 197 0.34 23.84 1.65
CA THR A 197 1.73 23.91 1.18
C THR A 197 2.70 24.28 2.30
N LYS A 198 2.34 25.28 3.10
CA LYS A 198 3.16 25.74 4.24
C LYS A 198 3.30 24.69 5.32
N GLU A 199 2.20 24.05 5.72
CA GLU A 199 2.24 23.04 6.78
C GLU A 199 3.09 21.83 6.38
N PHE A 200 3.05 21.40 5.12
CA PHE A 200 3.93 20.34 4.62
C PHE A 200 5.41 20.79 4.60
N ALA A 201 5.67 22.05 4.27
CA ALA A 201 7.03 22.59 4.28
C ALA A 201 7.66 22.64 5.69
N GLU A 202 6.88 22.57 6.76
CA GLU A 202 7.36 22.44 8.14
C GLU A 202 7.63 20.98 8.55
N MET A 203 7.14 20.00 7.78
CA MET A 203 7.32 18.58 8.10
C MET A 203 8.73 18.10 7.77
N PRO A 204 9.42 17.42 8.69
CA PRO A 204 10.79 16.95 8.46
C PRO A 204 10.85 15.80 7.44
N ALA A 205 9.81 14.99 7.35
CA ALA A 205 9.74 13.82 6.46
C ALA A 205 8.30 13.41 6.16
N LEU A 206 8.13 12.68 5.06
CA LEU A 206 6.97 11.87 4.72
C LEU A 206 7.39 10.39 4.71
N TYR A 207 6.45 9.50 4.94
CA TYR A 207 6.72 8.07 5.06
C TYR A 207 5.87 7.28 4.07
N ILE A 208 6.49 6.47 3.23
CA ILE A 208 5.75 5.60 2.31
C ILE A 208 5.05 4.53 3.15
N ALA A 209 3.72 4.50 3.11
CA ALA A 209 2.92 3.44 3.71
C ALA A 209 2.71 2.28 2.72
N ASP A 210 2.34 2.59 1.48
CA ASP A 210 2.15 1.60 0.41
C ASP A 210 2.54 2.20 -0.95
N GLY A 211 2.87 1.33 -1.93
CA GLY A 211 3.26 1.76 -3.27
C GLY A 211 4.74 2.12 -3.44
N HIS A 212 5.66 1.40 -2.76
CA HIS A 212 7.11 1.62 -2.90
C HIS A 212 7.58 1.53 -4.35
N HIS A 213 7.11 0.55 -5.14
CA HIS A 213 7.46 0.43 -6.56
C HIS A 213 6.91 1.59 -7.41
N ARG A 214 5.68 2.04 -7.14
CA ARG A 214 5.07 3.21 -7.81
C ARG A 214 5.82 4.49 -7.47
N SER A 215 6.20 4.70 -6.21
CA SER A 215 7.00 5.85 -5.77
C SER A 215 8.37 5.89 -6.45
N ALA A 216 9.08 4.74 -6.47
CA ALA A 216 10.37 4.63 -7.15
C ALA A 216 10.26 4.92 -8.64
N ALA A 217 9.29 4.30 -9.32
CA ALA A 217 9.08 4.47 -10.77
C ALA A 217 8.77 5.93 -11.12
N ALA A 218 7.86 6.57 -10.37
CA ALA A 218 7.49 7.97 -10.61
C ALA A 218 8.69 8.91 -10.41
N ALA A 219 9.45 8.74 -9.32
CA ALA A 219 10.62 9.57 -9.03
C ALA A 219 11.74 9.38 -10.08
N LEU A 220 12.01 8.15 -10.49
CA LEU A 220 13.04 7.86 -11.50
C LEU A 220 12.66 8.43 -12.87
N VAL A 221 11.39 8.29 -13.29
CA VAL A 221 10.92 8.88 -14.56
C VAL A 221 10.94 10.40 -14.50
N GLY A 222 10.57 11.02 -13.38
CA GLY A 222 10.68 12.47 -13.19
C GLY A 222 12.12 12.95 -13.32
N ALA A 223 13.08 12.28 -12.68
CA ALA A 223 14.50 12.58 -12.78
C ALA A 223 15.05 12.39 -14.22
N GLU A 224 14.59 11.35 -14.95
CA GLU A 224 14.93 11.16 -16.36
C GLU A 224 14.43 12.33 -17.23
N LYS A 225 13.17 12.75 -17.06
CA LYS A 225 12.60 13.88 -17.79
C LYS A 225 13.35 15.19 -17.49
N ALA A 226 13.67 15.45 -16.22
CA ALA A 226 14.48 16.61 -15.82
C ALA A 226 15.84 16.63 -16.54
N LYS A 227 16.52 15.49 -16.55
CA LYS A 227 17.84 15.34 -17.23
C LYS A 227 17.75 15.51 -18.76
N GLN A 228 16.62 15.10 -19.37
CA GLN A 228 16.41 15.19 -20.81
C GLN A 228 15.96 16.58 -21.27
N ASN A 229 15.41 17.40 -20.37
CA ASN A 229 14.91 18.74 -20.71
C ASN A 229 16.04 19.78 -20.59
N PRO A 230 16.55 20.32 -21.71
CA PRO A 230 17.61 21.34 -21.70
C PRO A 230 17.15 22.68 -21.08
N ASN A 231 15.83 22.87 -20.96
CA ASN A 231 15.22 24.09 -20.39
C ASN A 231 14.62 23.81 -19.00
N HIS A 232 15.10 22.78 -18.30
CA HIS A 232 14.62 22.41 -16.98
C HIS A 232 14.76 23.56 -15.98
N ARG A 233 13.70 23.89 -15.25
CA ARG A 233 13.63 24.98 -14.27
C ARG A 233 13.35 24.49 -12.84
N GLY A 234 12.81 23.27 -12.69
CA GLY A 234 12.45 22.67 -11.42
C GLY A 234 10.98 22.81 -11.01
N ASP A 235 10.18 23.56 -11.76
CA ASP A 235 8.75 23.80 -11.52
C ASP A 235 7.82 22.97 -12.42
N GLU A 236 8.38 22.17 -13.33
CA GLU A 236 7.62 21.33 -14.24
C GLU A 236 6.90 20.19 -13.52
N GLU A 237 5.76 19.73 -14.06
CA GLU A 237 4.91 18.71 -13.44
C GLU A 237 5.63 17.38 -13.20
N TYR A 238 6.56 16.97 -14.06
CA TYR A 238 7.33 15.74 -13.88
C TYR A 238 8.29 15.77 -12.68
N ASN A 239 8.53 16.93 -12.05
CA ASN A 239 9.27 17.02 -10.79
C ASN A 239 8.43 16.64 -9.56
N TYR A 240 7.16 16.35 -9.79
CA TYR A 240 6.21 15.95 -8.75
C TYR A 240 5.51 14.65 -9.15
N PHE A 241 5.10 13.87 -8.17
CA PHE A 241 4.32 12.66 -8.40
C PHE A 241 3.16 12.58 -7.41
N MET A 242 2.06 11.98 -7.85
CA MET A 242 0.81 11.96 -7.10
C MET A 242 0.88 11.06 -5.87
N ALA A 243 0.69 11.65 -4.71
CA ALA A 243 0.61 10.95 -3.44
C ALA A 243 -0.68 11.30 -2.68
N VAL A 244 -1.20 10.35 -1.91
CA VAL A 244 -2.22 10.60 -0.90
C VAL A 244 -1.56 10.48 0.46
N CYS A 245 -1.50 11.59 1.19
CA CYS A 245 -0.81 11.71 2.46
C CYS A 245 -1.84 11.72 3.60
N PHE A 246 -1.72 10.79 4.56
CA PHE A 246 -2.60 10.67 5.71
C PHE A 246 -1.88 11.01 7.01
N PRO A 247 -2.58 11.58 8.01
CA PRO A 247 -2.04 11.66 9.37
C PRO A 247 -1.72 10.25 9.89
N ALA A 248 -0.55 10.06 10.47
CA ALA A 248 -0.09 8.75 10.94
C ALA A 248 -1.06 8.08 11.93
N SER A 249 -1.72 8.87 12.80
CA SER A 249 -2.69 8.37 13.78
C SER A 249 -3.98 7.80 13.16
N GLN A 250 -4.34 8.21 11.95
CA GLN A 250 -5.54 7.72 11.27
C GLN A 250 -5.34 6.38 10.59
N LEU A 251 -4.11 6.00 10.30
CA LEU A 251 -3.79 4.78 9.56
C LEU A 251 -3.99 3.53 10.41
N THR A 252 -4.45 2.48 9.74
CA THR A 252 -4.58 1.15 10.32
C THR A 252 -3.63 0.20 9.60
N VAL A 253 -2.67 -0.32 10.35
CA VAL A 253 -1.80 -1.41 9.87
C VAL A 253 -2.42 -2.71 10.33
N LEU A 254 -2.69 -3.61 9.41
CA LEU A 254 -3.20 -4.95 9.70
C LEU A 254 -2.04 -5.94 9.84
N ASP A 255 -2.33 -7.03 10.52
CA ASP A 255 -1.41 -8.15 10.67
C ASP A 255 -1.12 -8.79 9.30
N TYR A 256 0.11 -9.26 9.12
CA TYR A 256 0.50 -10.03 7.94
C TYR A 256 0.97 -11.40 8.42
N ASN A 257 0.11 -12.40 8.24
CA ASN A 257 0.25 -13.72 8.86
C ASN A 257 1.00 -14.68 7.95
N ARG A 258 1.52 -15.78 8.53
CA ARG A 258 2.28 -16.81 7.83
C ARG A 258 1.53 -18.12 7.88
N VAL A 259 1.62 -18.91 6.79
CA VAL A 259 1.20 -20.30 6.74
C VAL A 259 2.31 -21.14 6.14
N VAL A 260 2.54 -22.32 6.68
CA VAL A 260 3.69 -23.17 6.31
C VAL A 260 3.25 -24.61 6.04
N LYS A 261 3.83 -25.21 4.99
CA LYS A 261 3.42 -26.53 4.46
C LYS A 261 3.90 -27.72 5.29
N ASP A 262 4.98 -27.57 6.06
CA ASP A 262 5.57 -28.66 6.82
C ASP A 262 6.29 -28.14 8.09
N LEU A 263 6.66 -29.04 8.98
CA LEU A 263 7.39 -28.76 10.23
C LEU A 263 8.88 -29.16 10.12
N ASN A 264 9.46 -29.16 8.92
CA ASN A 264 10.86 -29.52 8.72
C ASN A 264 11.23 -30.92 9.28
N GLY A 265 10.34 -31.89 9.10
CA GLY A 265 10.53 -33.26 9.55
C GLY A 265 10.21 -33.53 11.04
N MET A 266 9.85 -32.50 11.82
CA MET A 266 9.43 -32.67 13.21
C MET A 266 7.98 -33.16 13.32
N THR A 267 7.67 -33.92 14.39
CA THR A 267 6.29 -34.12 14.82
C THR A 267 5.75 -32.85 15.48
N SER A 268 4.44 -32.77 15.69
CA SER A 268 3.83 -31.62 16.36
C SER A 268 4.36 -31.44 17.79
N GLU A 269 4.54 -32.54 18.53
CA GLU A 269 5.06 -32.52 19.89
C GLU A 269 6.51 -32.01 19.91
N GLN A 270 7.36 -32.50 19.00
CA GLN A 270 8.74 -32.03 18.85
C GLN A 270 8.81 -30.55 18.51
N PHE A 271 7.94 -30.06 17.62
CA PHE A 271 7.88 -28.66 17.24
C PHE A 271 7.43 -27.79 18.42
N LEU A 272 6.38 -28.18 19.15
CA LEU A 272 5.90 -27.46 20.33
C LEU A 272 6.97 -27.47 21.45
N GLU A 273 7.66 -28.55 21.65
CA GLU A 273 8.78 -28.63 22.61
C GLU A 273 9.91 -27.68 22.20
N ALA A 274 10.32 -27.69 20.93
CA ALA A 274 11.38 -26.81 20.42
C ALA A 274 11.04 -25.34 20.61
N LEU A 275 9.76 -24.94 20.40
CA LEU A 275 9.29 -23.59 20.63
C LEU A 275 9.50 -23.13 22.08
N THR A 276 9.45 -24.05 23.08
CA THR A 276 9.61 -23.67 24.48
C THR A 276 11.01 -23.14 24.81
N LYS A 277 11.98 -23.30 23.94
CA LYS A 277 13.31 -22.70 24.08
C LYS A 277 13.22 -21.17 24.14
N ASN A 278 12.49 -20.59 23.19
CA ASN A 278 12.42 -19.15 22.97
C ASN A 278 11.08 -18.52 23.37
N PHE A 279 10.03 -19.31 23.56
CA PHE A 279 8.67 -18.84 23.83
C PHE A 279 8.08 -19.52 25.09
N VAL A 280 7.17 -18.81 25.75
CA VAL A 280 6.18 -19.42 26.63
C VAL A 280 5.03 -19.89 25.75
N VAL A 281 4.70 -21.19 25.81
CA VAL A 281 3.69 -21.82 24.95
C VAL A 281 2.47 -22.17 25.80
N GLU A 282 1.32 -21.61 25.47
CA GLU A 282 0.05 -21.84 26.17
C GLU A 282 -1.00 -22.38 25.19
N ASN A 283 -1.62 -23.51 25.54
CA ASN A 283 -2.75 -24.05 24.78
C ASN A 283 -4.00 -23.19 25.01
N LYS A 284 -4.61 -22.68 23.92
CA LYS A 284 -5.82 -21.83 23.92
C LYS A 284 -7.07 -22.58 23.41
N GLY A 285 -6.95 -23.86 23.07
CA GLY A 285 -8.05 -24.69 22.58
C GLY A 285 -8.33 -24.51 21.09
N SER A 286 -9.54 -24.87 20.67
CA SER A 286 -9.95 -24.89 19.25
C SER A 286 -10.53 -23.57 18.73
N GLU A 287 -10.91 -22.66 19.64
CA GLU A 287 -11.45 -21.36 19.29
C GLU A 287 -10.35 -20.40 18.81
N ILE A 288 -10.68 -19.56 17.82
CA ILE A 288 -9.72 -18.62 17.26
C ILE A 288 -9.13 -17.74 18.36
N TYR A 289 -7.81 -17.79 18.48
CA TYR A 289 -7.06 -16.94 19.39
C TYR A 289 -6.24 -15.91 18.59
N LYS A 290 -6.45 -14.62 18.85
CA LYS A 290 -5.72 -13.52 18.22
C LYS A 290 -4.66 -12.98 19.17
N PRO A 291 -3.41 -12.70 18.72
CA PRO A 291 -2.41 -12.01 19.53
C PRO A 291 -2.97 -10.71 20.12
N ALA A 292 -2.77 -10.49 21.42
CA ALA A 292 -3.34 -9.34 22.13
C ALA A 292 -2.36 -8.17 22.29
N LYS A 293 -1.05 -8.42 22.14
CA LYS A 293 0.01 -7.44 22.38
C LYS A 293 1.28 -7.80 21.60
N LEU A 294 2.23 -6.85 21.55
CA LEU A 294 3.57 -7.09 21.03
C LEU A 294 4.24 -8.29 21.72
N HIS A 295 5.04 -9.02 20.95
CA HIS A 295 5.79 -10.22 21.35
C HIS A 295 4.92 -11.41 21.70
N GLU A 296 3.64 -11.35 21.33
CA GLU A 296 2.70 -12.46 21.40
C GLU A 296 2.28 -12.87 19.99
N PHE A 297 2.33 -14.17 19.71
CA PHE A 297 1.96 -14.79 18.44
C PHE A 297 0.86 -15.82 18.69
N SER A 298 0.06 -16.12 17.68
CA SER A 298 -0.86 -17.24 17.71
C SER A 298 -0.43 -18.30 16.71
N LEU A 299 -0.13 -19.49 17.20
CA LEU A 299 0.14 -20.67 16.37
C LEU A 299 -1.13 -21.51 16.25
N TYR A 300 -1.55 -21.85 15.04
CA TYR A 300 -2.56 -22.86 14.79
C TYR A 300 -1.93 -24.14 14.24
N LEU A 301 -2.10 -25.24 14.96
CA LEU A 301 -1.52 -26.54 14.66
C LEU A 301 -2.45 -27.66 15.15
N ASP A 302 -2.75 -28.65 14.32
CA ASP A 302 -3.58 -29.82 14.64
C ASP A 302 -4.94 -29.48 15.29
N GLY A 303 -5.61 -28.45 14.79
CA GLY A 303 -6.91 -28.05 15.31
C GLY A 303 -6.89 -27.22 16.59
N ILE A 304 -5.70 -26.90 17.11
CA ILE A 304 -5.49 -26.19 18.38
C ILE A 304 -4.77 -24.86 18.13
N TRP A 305 -5.23 -23.81 18.79
CA TRP A 305 -4.54 -22.54 18.90
C TRP A 305 -3.64 -22.51 20.12
N TYR A 306 -2.43 -21.99 19.96
CA TYR A 306 -1.46 -21.78 21.02
C TYR A 306 -1.07 -20.30 21.04
N ALA A 307 -1.02 -19.68 22.22
CA ALA A 307 -0.33 -18.40 22.40
C ALA A 307 1.16 -18.67 22.60
N LEU A 308 1.98 -17.97 21.83
CA LEU A 308 3.44 -17.98 21.95
C LEU A 308 3.88 -16.61 22.44
N THR A 309 4.38 -16.49 23.66
CA THR A 309 4.93 -15.23 24.17
C THR A 309 6.45 -15.30 24.11
N ALA A 310 7.10 -14.41 23.37
CA ALA A 310 8.56 -14.36 23.26
C ALA A 310 9.19 -14.10 24.64
N LYS A 311 10.20 -14.90 24.99
CA LYS A 311 10.91 -14.76 26.28
C LYS A 311 11.82 -13.55 26.25
N GLN A 312 12.00 -12.91 27.39
CA GLN A 312 12.97 -11.84 27.54
C GLN A 312 14.38 -12.32 27.16
N GLY A 313 15.12 -11.49 26.42
CA GLY A 313 16.44 -11.83 25.85
C GLY A 313 16.39 -12.50 24.47
N THR A 314 15.20 -12.76 23.90
CA THR A 314 15.05 -13.22 22.51
C THR A 314 14.95 -12.06 21.52
N TYR A 315 14.76 -10.85 22.00
CA TYR A 315 14.71 -9.60 21.25
C TYR A 315 15.38 -8.47 22.05
N ASP A 316 15.71 -7.37 21.38
CA ASP A 316 16.32 -6.17 21.95
C ASP A 316 15.41 -4.98 21.67
N ASP A 317 14.88 -4.37 22.72
CA ASP A 317 13.98 -3.20 22.61
C ASP A 317 14.69 -1.95 22.02
N THR A 318 16.03 -1.96 21.97
CA THR A 318 16.82 -0.87 21.38
C THR A 318 17.12 -1.06 19.89
N ASP A 319 16.92 -2.28 19.37
CA ASP A 319 17.06 -2.59 17.94
C ASP A 319 15.71 -2.42 17.22
N PRO A 320 15.56 -1.40 16.36
CA PRO A 320 14.28 -1.11 15.71
C PRO A 320 13.78 -2.23 14.79
N ILE A 321 14.67 -3.14 14.34
CA ILE A 321 14.30 -4.33 13.56
C ILE A 321 14.12 -5.54 14.45
N GLY A 322 15.09 -5.83 15.30
CA GLY A 322 15.10 -7.03 16.15
C GLY A 322 13.95 -7.08 17.16
N VAL A 323 13.34 -5.94 17.50
CA VAL A 323 12.16 -5.85 18.37
C VAL A 323 10.85 -6.21 17.66
N LEU A 324 10.84 -6.26 16.32
CA LEU A 324 9.62 -6.54 15.57
C LEU A 324 9.20 -8.02 15.67
N ASP A 325 7.91 -8.24 15.87
CA ASP A 325 7.34 -9.62 15.86
C ASP A 325 7.61 -10.34 14.54
N VAL A 326 7.64 -9.61 13.44
CA VAL A 326 8.04 -10.13 12.12
C VAL A 326 9.46 -10.68 12.15
N ASP A 327 10.42 -9.96 12.74
CA ASP A 327 11.81 -10.39 12.83
C ASP A 327 11.97 -11.55 13.81
N ILE A 328 11.38 -11.43 14.99
CA ILE A 328 11.41 -12.48 16.04
C ILE A 328 10.91 -13.81 15.48
N SER A 329 9.73 -13.79 14.82
CA SER A 329 9.16 -15.00 14.23
C SER A 329 10.01 -15.54 13.07
N SER A 330 10.57 -14.66 12.24
CA SER A 330 11.41 -15.05 11.11
C SER A 330 12.69 -15.73 11.56
N ARG A 331 13.38 -15.19 12.58
CA ARG A 331 14.61 -15.78 13.12
C ARG A 331 14.37 -17.06 13.90
N LEU A 332 13.45 -17.03 14.88
CA LEU A 332 13.34 -18.06 15.91
C LEU A 332 12.40 -19.21 15.53
N ILE A 333 11.48 -19.01 14.60
CA ILE A 333 10.52 -20.02 14.15
C ILE A 333 10.80 -20.43 12.71
N ILE A 334 10.76 -19.46 11.79
CA ILE A 334 10.79 -19.75 10.35
C ILE A 334 12.20 -20.22 9.92
N ASP A 335 13.25 -19.54 10.35
CA ASP A 335 14.63 -19.94 10.03
C ASP A 335 15.13 -21.04 10.96
N GLU A 336 15.16 -20.83 12.28
CA GLU A 336 15.81 -21.75 13.23
C GLU A 336 15.12 -23.13 13.26
N LEU A 337 13.78 -23.18 13.31
CA LEU A 337 13.06 -24.45 13.46
C LEU A 337 12.62 -25.02 12.09
N LEU A 338 12.09 -24.18 11.20
CA LEU A 338 11.53 -24.65 9.92
C LEU A 338 12.56 -24.65 8.79
N GLY A 339 13.75 -24.06 8.99
CA GLY A 339 14.85 -24.07 8.02
C GLY A 339 14.56 -23.24 6.75
N ILE A 340 13.58 -22.33 6.80
CA ILE A 340 13.23 -21.45 5.69
C ILE A 340 14.09 -20.19 5.80
N LYS A 341 15.10 -20.08 4.93
CA LYS A 341 16.11 -19.01 4.93
C LYS A 341 15.68 -17.77 4.17
N ASP A 342 14.96 -17.94 3.08
CA ASP A 342 14.49 -16.83 2.24
C ASP A 342 12.96 -16.86 2.10
N LEU A 343 12.33 -15.98 2.83
CA LEU A 343 10.88 -15.80 2.84
C LEU A 343 10.27 -15.40 1.48
N ARG A 344 11.08 -14.91 0.53
CA ARG A 344 10.62 -14.43 -0.76
C ARG A 344 10.55 -15.51 -1.83
N SER A 345 11.37 -16.55 -1.69
CA SER A 345 11.53 -17.59 -2.70
C SER A 345 11.15 -19.00 -2.26
N ASP A 346 11.11 -19.27 -0.95
CA ASP A 346 10.76 -20.61 -0.45
C ASP A 346 9.26 -20.89 -0.63
N LYS A 347 8.94 -21.96 -1.34
CA LYS A 347 7.55 -22.38 -1.66
C LYS A 347 6.84 -23.11 -0.52
N ARG A 348 7.52 -23.35 0.60
CA ARG A 348 6.92 -23.96 1.80
C ARG A 348 6.17 -22.96 2.66
N ILE A 349 6.45 -21.66 2.50
CA ILE A 349 5.77 -20.58 3.22
C ILE A 349 4.91 -19.75 2.27
N ASP A 350 3.75 -19.31 2.78
CA ASP A 350 2.90 -18.33 2.12
C ASP A 350 2.36 -17.33 3.15
N PHE A 351 1.77 -16.23 2.68
CA PHE A 351 1.38 -15.09 3.50
C PHE A 351 -0.11 -14.78 3.36
N VAL A 352 -0.72 -14.41 4.48
CA VAL A 352 -2.15 -14.07 4.54
C VAL A 352 -2.32 -12.70 5.18
N GLY A 353 -2.78 -11.72 4.39
CA GLY A 353 -3.07 -10.36 4.88
C GLY A 353 -4.23 -10.37 5.87
N GLY A 354 -4.15 -9.50 6.88
CA GLY A 354 -5.09 -9.43 8.00
C GLY A 354 -6.55 -9.18 7.61
N LEU A 355 -6.81 -8.64 6.42
CA LEU A 355 -8.17 -8.46 5.91
C LEU A 355 -8.94 -9.80 5.78
N ARG A 356 -8.24 -10.90 5.45
CA ARG A 356 -8.83 -12.24 5.38
C ARG A 356 -9.11 -12.86 6.75
N GLY A 357 -8.52 -12.29 7.80
CA GLY A 357 -8.72 -12.72 9.20
C GLY A 357 -8.11 -14.09 9.53
N LEU A 358 -8.16 -14.44 10.81
CA LEU A 358 -7.60 -15.70 11.32
C LEU A 358 -8.42 -16.93 10.90
N ALA A 359 -9.68 -16.75 10.50
CA ALA A 359 -10.51 -17.83 9.98
C ALA A 359 -9.93 -18.42 8.68
N GLU A 360 -9.29 -17.61 7.84
CA GLU A 360 -8.61 -18.07 6.64
C GLU A 360 -7.36 -18.90 6.99
N LEU A 361 -6.62 -18.53 8.03
CA LEU A 361 -5.50 -19.33 8.52
C LEU A 361 -5.95 -20.72 8.94
N LYS A 362 -7.04 -20.75 9.74
CA LYS A 362 -7.68 -22.01 10.18
C LYS A 362 -8.12 -22.85 8.98
N ARG A 363 -8.83 -22.25 8.03
CA ARG A 363 -9.30 -22.93 6.81
C ARG A 363 -8.15 -23.58 6.03
N ARG A 364 -7.05 -22.88 5.81
CA ARG A 364 -5.91 -23.39 5.03
C ARG A 364 -5.18 -24.54 5.72
N VAL A 365 -5.16 -24.55 7.05
CA VAL A 365 -4.58 -25.67 7.81
C VAL A 365 -5.57 -26.85 7.86
N ASP A 366 -6.83 -26.61 8.19
CA ASP A 366 -7.86 -27.69 8.30
C ASP A 366 -8.10 -28.40 6.95
N SER A 367 -7.95 -27.70 5.82
CA SER A 367 -8.04 -28.30 4.49
C SER A 367 -6.84 -29.16 4.08
N GLY A 368 -5.76 -29.14 4.86
CA GLY A 368 -4.51 -29.82 4.54
C GLY A 368 -3.65 -29.09 3.49
N GLU A 369 -4.04 -27.89 3.06
CA GLU A 369 -3.23 -27.05 2.17
C GLU A 369 -1.92 -26.64 2.86
N MET A 370 -2.01 -26.34 4.14
CA MET A 370 -0.90 -25.96 5.01
C MET A 370 -0.86 -26.80 6.26
N ARG A 371 0.33 -26.95 6.83
CA ARG A 371 0.53 -27.75 8.06
C ARG A 371 0.31 -26.94 9.33
N MET A 372 0.69 -25.67 9.30
CA MET A 372 0.54 -24.73 10.42
C MET A 372 0.27 -23.32 9.93
N ALA A 373 -0.27 -22.50 10.82
CA ALA A 373 -0.38 -21.06 10.64
C ALA A 373 0.16 -20.30 11.83
N LEU A 374 0.77 -19.13 11.57
CA LEU A 374 1.30 -18.24 12.59
C LEU A 374 0.71 -16.83 12.37
N ALA A 375 -0.08 -16.37 13.32
CA ALA A 375 -0.60 -15.01 13.34
C ALA A 375 0.30 -14.12 14.20
N LEU A 376 0.53 -12.90 13.71
CA LEU A 376 1.38 -11.90 14.34
C LEU A 376 0.54 -10.74 14.89
N TYR A 377 1.07 -10.04 15.88
CA TYR A 377 0.53 -8.75 16.26
C TYR A 377 0.92 -7.71 15.19
N PRO A 378 0.02 -6.82 14.75
CA PRO A 378 0.32 -5.86 13.70
C PRO A 378 1.39 -4.86 14.13
N VAL A 379 2.24 -4.47 13.18
CA VAL A 379 3.24 -3.41 13.37
C VAL A 379 2.52 -2.06 13.52
N SER A 380 3.00 -1.21 14.42
CA SER A 380 2.46 0.14 14.59
C SER A 380 3.05 1.14 13.60
N MET A 381 2.31 2.23 13.30
CA MET A 381 2.85 3.34 12.50
C MET A 381 4.12 3.93 13.11
N LYS A 382 4.20 4.00 14.45
CA LYS A 382 5.41 4.47 15.13
C LYS A 382 6.63 3.60 14.81
N GLN A 383 6.50 2.28 14.86
CA GLN A 383 7.60 1.36 14.51
C GLN A 383 8.03 1.53 13.05
N ILE A 384 7.08 1.69 12.12
CA ILE A 384 7.39 1.93 10.70
C ILE A 384 8.19 3.22 10.53
N MET A 385 7.75 4.31 11.18
CA MET A 385 8.42 5.60 11.10
C MET A 385 9.81 5.55 11.74
N ASP A 386 9.97 4.97 12.93
CA ASP A 386 11.25 4.81 13.61
C ASP A 386 12.28 4.03 12.76
N ILE A 387 11.83 2.96 12.09
CA ILE A 387 12.68 2.17 11.18
C ILE A 387 13.08 3.00 9.96
N ALA A 388 12.13 3.67 9.33
CA ALA A 388 12.40 4.49 8.16
C ALA A 388 13.33 5.67 8.50
N ASP A 389 13.21 6.27 9.69
CA ASP A 389 14.08 7.33 10.18
C ASP A 389 15.51 6.84 10.46
N SER A 390 15.66 5.63 10.94
CA SER A 390 16.98 5.02 11.17
C SER A 390 17.70 4.60 9.87
N GLY A 391 17.02 4.73 8.70
CA GLY A 391 17.53 4.28 7.40
C GLY A 391 17.57 2.77 7.25
N ASN A 392 16.92 2.03 8.15
CA ASN A 392 16.80 0.59 8.08
C ASN A 392 15.63 0.16 7.17
N ILE A 393 15.65 -1.11 6.78
CA ILE A 393 14.62 -1.73 5.93
C ILE A 393 13.93 -2.83 6.72
N MET A 394 12.61 -2.84 6.66
CA MET A 394 11.79 -3.88 7.30
C MET A 394 11.97 -5.24 6.63
N PRO A 395 11.84 -6.34 7.38
CA PRO A 395 11.69 -7.65 6.79
C PRO A 395 10.53 -7.69 5.77
N PRO A 396 10.61 -8.55 4.74
CA PRO A 396 9.54 -8.62 3.74
C PRO A 396 8.22 -9.07 4.37
N LYS A 397 7.11 -8.58 3.80
CA LYS A 397 5.75 -8.93 4.27
C LYS A 397 5.51 -8.59 5.75
N ALA A 398 5.95 -7.40 6.15
CA ALA A 398 5.82 -6.89 7.53
C ALA A 398 4.58 -6.02 7.73
N THR A 399 4.14 -5.30 6.70
CA THR A 399 3.05 -4.31 6.78
C THR A 399 1.93 -4.63 5.79
N TRP A 400 0.70 -4.39 6.20
CA TRP A 400 -0.48 -4.44 5.35
C TRP A 400 -1.40 -3.27 5.67
N PHE A 401 -1.50 -2.31 4.74
CA PHE A 401 -2.37 -1.14 4.91
C PHE A 401 -3.72 -1.35 4.24
N GLU A 402 -4.79 -1.04 4.97
CA GLU A 402 -6.16 -1.02 4.47
C GLU A 402 -6.91 0.23 4.97
N PRO A 403 -7.88 0.72 4.19
CA PRO A 403 -8.24 0.34 2.82
C PRO A 403 -7.16 0.69 1.80
N LYS A 404 -7.06 -0.10 0.71
CA LYS A 404 -6.20 0.26 -0.42
C LYS A 404 -6.75 1.50 -1.12
N LEU A 405 -5.85 2.39 -1.58
CA LEU A 405 -6.25 3.56 -2.35
C LEU A 405 -6.96 3.13 -3.64
N ARG A 406 -8.05 3.81 -4.01
CA ARG A 406 -8.66 3.64 -5.33
C ARG A 406 -7.86 4.40 -6.37
N SER A 407 -7.69 3.77 -7.51
CA SER A 407 -7.16 4.39 -8.72
C SER A 407 -8.29 5.03 -9.52
N GLY A 408 -8.01 6.09 -10.28
CA GLY A 408 -8.97 6.75 -11.16
C GLY A 408 -9.83 7.84 -10.52
N LEU A 409 -9.65 8.16 -9.24
CA LEU A 409 -10.32 9.31 -8.63
C LEU A 409 -9.68 10.63 -9.02
N VAL A 410 -8.36 10.66 -9.07
CA VAL A 410 -7.51 11.75 -9.55
C VAL A 410 -6.29 11.14 -10.22
N ILE A 411 -5.83 11.76 -11.31
CA ILE A 411 -4.64 11.37 -12.07
C ILE A 411 -3.79 12.62 -12.24
N HIS A 412 -2.46 12.49 -12.12
CA HIS A 412 -1.51 13.57 -12.29
C HIS A 412 -0.76 13.44 -13.62
N LYS A 413 -0.91 14.42 -14.52
CA LYS A 413 -0.20 14.48 -15.80
C LYS A 413 1.18 15.10 -15.61
N LEU A 414 2.19 14.59 -16.33
CA LEU A 414 3.59 15.01 -16.17
C LEU A 414 4.03 16.09 -17.17
N SER A 415 3.20 16.43 -18.15
CA SER A 415 3.49 17.47 -19.16
C SER A 415 2.28 18.33 -19.49
#